data_28b78ac7e912ecf4d43017d52dbc2c71
#
_entry.id   28b78ac7e912ecf4d43017d52dbc2c71
#
_cell.length_a   1.000
_cell.length_b   1.000
_cell.length_c   1.000
_cell.angle_alpha   90.00
_cell.angle_beta   90.00
_cell.angle_gamma   90.00
#
_symmetry.space_group_name_H-M   'P 1'
#
loop_
_entity.id
_entity.type
_entity.pdbx_description
1 polymer ?
#
loop_
_entity_poly.entity_id
_entity_poly.type
_entity_poly.pdbx_seq_one_letter_code
_entity_poly.pdbx_strand_id
1 'polypeptide(L)'
;IRMCGEDSAHFRPEEEQNAHKITCGLKDEKVTAFVEELDKYLREKNVKAKIISSGTGGWKYVDCVSNQAGKLESLEFVRKKLGFEVERTVACGDSGNDTLMLSGRNLAIVVGNAQEDLVRWAEKAILEEEEEEEEIQGEEGRSTKNRVVMANAFEARGIVEGIRAHFYS
;
A
#
# COMPACT_ATOMS: atom_id res chain seq x y z
N ILE A 1 0.26 15.45 -18.69
CA ILE A 1 0.73 16.79 -18.30
C ILE A 1 0.08 17.89 -19.14
N ARG A 2 0.12 17.82 -20.49
CA ARG A 2 -0.51 18.85 -21.37
C ARG A 2 -1.98 19.13 -21.04
N MET A 3 -2.71 18.18 -20.53
CA MET A 3 -4.13 18.31 -20.16
C MET A 3 -4.37 19.06 -18.85
N CYS A 4 -3.42 19.03 -17.94
CA CYS A 4 -3.54 19.69 -16.63
C CYS A 4 -3.04 21.14 -16.64
N GLY A 5 -2.29 21.56 -17.67
CA GLY A 5 -1.57 22.82 -17.73
C GLY A 5 -0.26 22.80 -16.92
N GLU A 6 0.72 23.59 -17.33
CA GLU A 6 2.06 23.62 -16.73
C GLU A 6 2.05 24.07 -15.27
N ASP A 7 1.11 24.93 -14.89
CA ASP A 7 0.94 25.40 -13.50
C ASP A 7 0.35 24.34 -12.54
N SER A 8 -0.17 23.24 -13.08
CA SER A 8 -0.88 22.22 -12.32
C SER A 8 -0.28 20.82 -12.42
N ALA A 9 0.65 20.62 -13.35
CA ALA A 9 1.31 19.34 -13.56
C ALA A 9 2.69 19.53 -14.22
N HIS A 10 3.68 18.85 -13.70
CA HIS A 10 5.04 18.85 -14.25
C HIS A 10 5.71 17.49 -14.07
N PHE A 11 6.65 17.15 -14.92
CA PHE A 11 7.54 16.04 -14.65
C PHE A 11 8.49 16.39 -13.51
N ARG A 12 8.79 15.41 -12.67
CA ARG A 12 9.85 15.56 -11.67
C ARG A 12 11.21 15.63 -12.39
N PRO A 13 12.26 16.15 -11.71
CA PRO A 13 13.60 16.21 -12.25
C PRO A 13 14.09 14.89 -12.85
N GLU A 14 15.03 14.97 -13.79
CA GLU A 14 15.55 13.79 -14.49
C GLU A 14 16.15 12.75 -13.55
N GLU A 15 16.74 13.18 -12.45
CA GLU A 15 17.33 12.32 -11.42
C GLU A 15 16.29 11.45 -10.69
N GLU A 16 15.02 11.86 -10.72
CA GLU A 16 13.90 11.10 -10.15
C GLU A 16 13.22 10.18 -11.16
N GLN A 17 13.59 10.29 -12.43
CA GLN A 17 13.09 9.44 -13.51
C GLN A 17 14.03 8.24 -13.72
N ASN A 18 13.50 7.12 -14.20
CA ASN A 18 14.32 6.01 -14.64
C ASN A 18 13.56 5.12 -15.64
N ALA A 19 14.23 4.11 -16.20
CA ALA A 19 13.64 3.20 -17.18
C ALA A 19 12.41 2.41 -16.69
N HIS A 20 12.15 2.39 -15.38
CA HIS A 20 11.08 1.61 -14.75
C HIS A 20 10.05 2.47 -14.02
N LYS A 21 10.28 3.78 -13.96
CA LYS A 21 9.41 4.74 -13.26
C LYS A 21 9.39 6.09 -13.95
N ILE A 22 8.20 6.60 -14.21
CA ILE A 22 7.96 7.98 -14.62
C ILE A 22 7.20 8.67 -13.49
N THR A 23 7.73 9.76 -12.97
CA THR A 23 7.17 10.52 -11.86
C THR A 23 6.74 11.92 -12.31
N CYS A 24 5.51 12.29 -11.91
CA CYS A 24 4.96 13.63 -12.12
C CYS A 24 4.54 14.24 -10.77
N GLY A 25 4.69 15.56 -10.63
CA GLY A 25 4.01 16.34 -9.61
C GLY A 25 2.71 16.90 -10.16
N LEU A 26 1.62 16.76 -9.43
CA LEU A 26 0.30 17.31 -9.79
C LEU A 26 -0.33 18.01 -8.61
N LYS A 27 -1.08 19.09 -8.87
CA LYS A 27 -1.99 19.66 -7.87
C LYS A 27 -3.05 18.66 -7.50
N ASP A 28 -3.39 18.58 -6.21
CA ASP A 28 -4.29 17.59 -5.61
C ASP A 28 -5.62 17.49 -6.35
N GLU A 29 -6.22 18.63 -6.71
CA GLU A 29 -7.47 18.74 -7.47
C GLU A 29 -7.44 18.12 -8.87
N LYS A 30 -6.26 17.90 -9.43
CA LYS A 30 -6.07 17.33 -10.79
C LYS A 30 -5.76 15.85 -10.79
N VAL A 31 -5.40 15.28 -9.64
CA VAL A 31 -4.88 13.92 -9.54
C VAL A 31 -5.89 12.89 -10.00
N THR A 32 -7.13 12.93 -9.51
CA THR A 32 -8.15 11.93 -9.83
C THR A 32 -8.39 11.84 -11.34
N ALA A 33 -8.70 12.97 -11.98
CA ALA A 33 -8.97 13.02 -13.41
C ALA A 33 -7.73 12.58 -14.25
N PHE A 34 -6.54 12.98 -13.81
CA PHE A 34 -5.30 12.60 -14.48
C PHE A 34 -5.04 11.08 -14.37
N VAL A 35 -5.22 10.51 -13.19
CA VAL A 35 -5.02 9.07 -12.95
C VAL A 35 -6.00 8.23 -13.78
N GLU A 36 -7.28 8.59 -13.79
CA GLU A 36 -8.31 7.91 -14.58
C GLU A 36 -7.99 7.91 -16.07
N GLU A 37 -7.56 9.05 -16.60
CA GLU A 37 -7.24 9.17 -18.01
C GLU A 37 -5.92 8.48 -18.38
N LEU A 38 -4.90 8.56 -17.50
CA LEU A 38 -3.65 7.84 -17.68
C LEU A 38 -3.89 6.32 -17.65
N ASP A 39 -4.71 5.82 -16.71
CA ASP A 39 -5.05 4.40 -16.62
C ASP A 39 -5.77 3.92 -17.89
N LYS A 40 -6.75 4.70 -18.36
CA LYS A 40 -7.43 4.43 -19.64
C LYS A 40 -6.44 4.36 -20.80
N TYR A 41 -5.55 5.34 -20.92
CA TYR A 41 -4.52 5.39 -21.97
C TYR A 41 -3.57 4.18 -21.91
N LEU A 42 -3.12 3.80 -20.71
CA LEU A 42 -2.24 2.64 -20.51
C LEU A 42 -2.92 1.34 -20.93
N ARG A 43 -4.20 1.18 -20.59
CA ARG A 43 -5.02 0.03 -21.01
C ARG A 43 -5.19 -0.02 -22.52
N GLU A 44 -5.56 1.10 -23.15
CA GLU A 44 -5.73 1.20 -24.62
C GLU A 44 -4.44 0.86 -25.38
N LYS A 45 -3.30 1.21 -24.81
CA LYS A 45 -1.97 0.91 -25.37
C LYS A 45 -1.42 -0.46 -24.96
N ASN A 46 -2.19 -1.24 -24.16
CA ASN A 46 -1.75 -2.52 -23.60
C ASN A 46 -0.40 -2.42 -22.85
N VAL A 47 -0.17 -1.30 -22.17
CA VAL A 47 1.02 -1.09 -21.35
C VAL A 47 0.77 -1.68 -19.96
N LYS A 48 1.62 -2.63 -19.55
CA LYS A 48 1.55 -3.27 -18.23
C LYS A 48 2.20 -2.40 -17.17
N ALA A 49 1.49 -1.36 -16.77
CA ALA A 49 1.91 -0.42 -15.74
C ALA A 49 0.81 -0.24 -14.70
N LYS A 50 1.18 0.26 -13.53
CA LYS A 50 0.28 0.74 -12.49
C LYS A 50 0.63 2.16 -12.09
N ILE A 51 -0.35 2.86 -11.55
CA ILE A 51 -0.23 4.25 -11.13
C ILE A 51 -0.31 4.27 -9.60
N ILE A 52 0.66 4.93 -8.97
CA ILE A 52 0.74 5.11 -7.52
C ILE A 52 0.71 6.61 -7.25
N SER A 53 -0.22 7.06 -6.41
CA SER A 53 -0.30 8.44 -5.96
C SER A 53 0.15 8.53 -4.50
N SER A 54 0.96 9.54 -4.19
CA SER A 54 1.45 9.79 -2.82
C SER A 54 1.69 11.28 -2.59
N GLY A 55 1.86 11.68 -1.33
CA GLY A 55 2.13 13.06 -0.92
C GLY A 55 0.93 13.74 -0.27
N THR A 56 1.20 14.88 0.38
CA THR A 56 0.26 15.72 1.11
C THR A 56 0.52 17.21 0.82
N GLY A 57 -0.38 18.10 1.23
CA GLY A 57 -0.11 19.54 1.17
C GLY A 57 -0.39 20.20 -0.18
N GLY A 58 -1.41 19.74 -0.89
CA GLY A 58 -1.90 20.40 -2.12
C GLY A 58 -1.18 19.95 -3.41
N TRP A 59 -0.11 19.17 -3.29
CA TRP A 59 0.60 18.53 -4.40
C TRP A 59 0.75 17.04 -4.13
N LYS A 60 0.54 16.23 -5.15
CA LYS A 60 0.77 14.78 -5.12
C LYS A 60 1.87 14.41 -6.11
N TYR A 61 2.61 13.37 -5.76
CA TYR A 61 3.43 12.63 -6.72
C TYR A 61 2.57 11.53 -7.35
N VAL A 62 2.65 11.44 -8.66
CA VAL A 62 2.00 10.36 -9.41
C VAL A 62 3.08 9.61 -10.17
N ASP A 63 3.31 8.39 -9.73
CA ASP A 63 4.30 7.47 -10.27
C ASP A 63 3.62 6.47 -11.21
N CYS A 64 4.07 6.42 -12.45
CA CYS A 64 3.74 5.36 -13.38
C CYS A 64 4.89 4.34 -13.37
N VAL A 65 4.63 3.13 -12.89
CA VAL A 65 5.63 2.07 -12.72
C VAL A 65 5.17 0.77 -13.38
N SER A 66 6.11 -0.14 -13.65
CA SER A 66 5.74 -1.49 -14.09
C SER A 66 4.73 -2.12 -13.12
N ASN A 67 3.77 -2.88 -13.63
CA ASN A 67 2.83 -3.62 -12.78
C ASN A 67 3.51 -4.69 -11.90
N GLN A 68 4.75 -5.04 -12.20
CA GLN A 68 5.60 -5.91 -11.38
C GLN A 68 6.46 -5.16 -10.35
N ALA A 69 6.41 -3.82 -10.35
CA ALA A 69 7.08 -2.98 -9.37
C ALA A 69 6.13 -2.59 -8.24
N GLY A 70 6.66 -2.26 -7.09
CA GLY A 70 5.91 -1.76 -5.94
C GLY A 70 6.32 -2.40 -4.63
N LYS A 71 5.78 -1.90 -3.52
CA LYS A 71 6.14 -2.34 -2.17
C LYS A 71 5.77 -3.82 -1.96
N LEU A 72 4.57 -4.24 -2.37
CA LEU A 72 4.12 -5.63 -2.25
C LEU A 72 4.98 -6.57 -3.10
N GLU A 73 5.18 -6.25 -4.36
CA GLU A 73 5.95 -7.09 -5.28
C GLU A 73 7.41 -7.21 -4.82
N SER A 74 7.98 -6.13 -4.29
CA SER A 74 9.33 -6.13 -3.73
C SER A 74 9.41 -6.99 -2.46
N LEU A 75 8.44 -6.88 -1.56
CA LEU A 75 8.34 -7.71 -0.37
C LEU A 75 8.28 -9.20 -0.75
N GLU A 76 7.37 -9.56 -1.66
CA GLU A 76 7.20 -10.93 -2.15
C GLU A 76 8.45 -11.47 -2.84
N PHE A 77 9.12 -10.65 -3.64
CA PHE A 77 10.37 -11.03 -4.29
C PHE A 77 11.46 -11.36 -3.26
N VAL A 78 11.66 -10.47 -2.28
CA VAL A 78 12.66 -10.64 -1.22
C VAL A 78 12.32 -11.83 -0.33
N ARG A 79 11.05 -11.95 0.09
CA ARG A 79 10.58 -13.08 0.88
C ARG A 79 10.91 -14.43 0.22
N LYS A 80 10.53 -14.58 -1.05
CA LYS A 80 10.78 -15.80 -1.83
C LYS A 80 12.28 -16.07 -2.02
N LYS A 81 13.05 -15.03 -2.32
CA LYS A 81 14.50 -15.13 -2.51
C LYS A 81 15.23 -15.56 -1.24
N LEU A 82 14.74 -15.16 -0.08
CA LEU A 82 15.31 -15.51 1.23
C LEU A 82 14.71 -16.79 1.82
N GLY A 83 13.68 -17.39 1.19
CA GLY A 83 13.04 -18.62 1.65
C GLY A 83 12.17 -18.46 2.91
N PHE A 84 11.63 -17.26 3.16
CA PHE A 84 10.71 -17.04 4.28
C PHE A 84 9.29 -17.42 3.90
N GLU A 85 8.59 -18.05 4.84
CA GLU A 85 7.16 -18.33 4.74
C GLU A 85 6.34 -17.03 4.92
N VAL A 86 5.10 -17.04 4.41
CA VAL A 86 4.20 -15.88 4.46
C VAL A 86 3.90 -15.50 5.92
N GLU A 87 3.66 -16.49 6.77
CA GLU A 87 3.33 -16.36 8.20
C GLU A 87 4.50 -15.83 9.03
N ARG A 88 5.70 -15.80 8.46
CA ARG A 88 6.91 -15.22 9.07
C ARG A 88 7.37 -13.93 8.42
N THR A 89 6.51 -13.35 7.61
CA THR A 89 6.77 -12.10 6.89
C THR A 89 5.79 -11.04 7.37
N VAL A 90 6.32 -9.90 7.80
CA VAL A 90 5.53 -8.78 8.33
C VAL A 90 5.77 -7.55 7.47
N ALA A 91 4.70 -6.91 7.03
CA ALA A 91 4.72 -5.57 6.46
C ALA A 91 4.28 -4.55 7.51
N CYS A 92 4.91 -3.39 7.52
CA CYS A 92 4.54 -2.28 8.41
C CYS A 92 4.28 -1.02 7.58
N GLY A 93 3.27 -0.24 7.96
CA GLY A 93 2.90 0.96 7.23
C GLY A 93 2.34 2.07 8.11
N ASP A 94 2.41 3.30 7.58
CA ASP A 94 1.92 4.53 8.23
C ASP A 94 1.06 5.40 7.31
N SER A 95 0.95 5.07 6.02
CA SER A 95 0.22 5.92 5.05
C SER A 95 -0.50 5.10 3.98
N GLY A 96 -1.47 5.72 3.29
CA GLY A 96 -2.32 5.05 2.30
C GLY A 96 -1.56 4.40 1.14
N ASN A 97 -0.33 4.86 0.84
CA ASN A 97 0.49 4.23 -0.18
C ASN A 97 1.08 2.85 0.24
N ASP A 98 0.91 2.46 1.51
CA ASP A 98 1.29 1.15 2.04
C ASP A 98 0.17 0.12 1.94
N THR A 99 -1.06 0.56 1.69
CA THR A 99 -2.26 -0.29 1.66
C THR A 99 -2.07 -1.54 0.81
N LEU A 100 -1.54 -1.42 -0.41
CA LEU A 100 -1.31 -2.58 -1.27
C LEU A 100 -0.33 -3.60 -0.68
N MET A 101 0.71 -3.13 0.01
CA MET A 101 1.68 -4.00 0.66
C MET A 101 1.07 -4.70 1.87
N LEU A 102 0.26 -3.97 2.64
CA LEU A 102 -0.43 -4.49 3.82
C LEU A 102 -1.62 -5.42 3.46
N SER A 103 -2.21 -5.25 2.26
CA SER A 103 -3.25 -6.14 1.72
C SER A 103 -2.70 -7.48 1.18
N GLY A 104 -1.39 -7.69 1.22
CA GLY A 104 -0.79 -8.97 0.86
C GLY A 104 -1.18 -10.09 1.83
N ARG A 105 -0.74 -11.31 1.53
CA ARG A 105 -0.99 -12.49 2.39
C ARG A 105 -0.13 -12.51 3.67
N ASN A 106 0.89 -11.67 3.72
CA ASN A 106 1.80 -11.50 4.87
C ASN A 106 1.09 -10.86 6.06
N LEU A 107 1.66 -11.01 7.25
CA LEU A 107 1.22 -10.28 8.44
C LEU A 107 1.39 -8.78 8.24
N ALA A 108 0.50 -7.99 8.81
CA ALA A 108 0.46 -6.54 8.63
C ALA A 108 0.41 -5.81 9.97
N ILE A 109 1.18 -4.71 10.07
CA ILE A 109 1.18 -3.82 11.23
C ILE A 109 0.94 -2.39 10.74
N VAL A 110 -0.09 -1.75 11.27
CA VAL A 110 -0.35 -0.32 11.12
C VAL A 110 0.06 0.38 12.40
N VAL A 111 1.02 1.31 12.31
CA VAL A 111 1.55 2.02 13.49
C VAL A 111 0.57 3.08 14.00
N GLY A 112 0.64 3.44 15.29
CA GLY A 112 -0.32 4.32 15.96
C GLY A 112 -0.35 5.78 15.46
N ASN A 113 0.67 6.23 14.71
CA ASN A 113 0.70 7.53 14.04
C ASN A 113 0.35 7.42 12.53
N ALA A 114 -0.31 6.35 12.11
CA ALA A 114 -0.71 6.19 10.72
C ALA A 114 -1.73 7.25 10.28
N GLN A 115 -1.69 7.57 8.99
CA GLN A 115 -2.63 8.50 8.37
C GLN A 115 -4.05 7.89 8.35
N GLU A 116 -5.05 8.75 8.40
CA GLU A 116 -6.46 8.38 8.55
C GLU A 116 -6.98 7.44 7.45
N ASP A 117 -6.48 7.58 6.23
CA ASP A 117 -6.84 6.70 5.11
C ASP A 117 -6.36 5.26 5.32
N LEU A 118 -5.16 5.08 5.88
CA LEU A 118 -4.65 3.76 6.24
C LEU A 118 -5.35 3.17 7.48
N VAL A 119 -5.67 4.01 8.46
CA VAL A 119 -6.43 3.60 9.65
C VAL A 119 -7.80 3.03 9.23
N ARG A 120 -8.55 3.77 8.39
CA ARG A 120 -9.85 3.31 7.87
C ARG A 120 -9.75 2.00 7.09
N TRP A 121 -8.68 1.83 6.30
CA TRP A 121 -8.44 0.57 5.60
C TRP A 121 -8.21 -0.58 6.60
N ALA A 122 -7.38 -0.36 7.63
CA ALA A 122 -7.06 -1.39 8.62
C ALA A 122 -8.29 -1.83 9.43
N GLU A 123 -9.09 -0.87 9.89
CA GLU A 123 -10.36 -1.15 10.59
C GLU A 123 -11.30 -2.02 9.75
N LYS A 124 -11.44 -1.67 8.47
CA LYS A 124 -12.25 -2.48 7.54
C LYS A 124 -11.66 -3.88 7.33
N ALA A 125 -10.36 -3.99 7.13
CA ALA A 125 -9.69 -5.28 6.90
C ALA A 125 -9.80 -6.21 8.11
N ILE A 126 -9.72 -5.67 9.34
CA ILE A 126 -9.90 -6.44 10.57
C ILE A 126 -11.34 -6.96 10.67
N LEU A 127 -12.34 -6.11 10.41
CA LEU A 127 -13.75 -6.53 10.44
C LEU A 127 -14.04 -7.62 9.38
N GLU A 128 -13.51 -7.50 8.18
CA GLU A 128 -13.65 -8.50 7.14
C GLU A 128 -13.00 -9.85 7.55
N GLU A 129 -11.84 -9.80 8.19
CA GLU A 129 -11.17 -11.01 8.72
C GLU A 129 -11.98 -11.67 9.85
N GLU A 130 -12.60 -10.88 10.74
CA GLU A 130 -13.46 -11.38 11.82
C GLU A 130 -14.76 -12.00 11.29
N GLU A 131 -15.40 -11.39 10.28
CA GLU A 131 -16.60 -11.94 9.63
C GLU A 131 -16.31 -13.27 8.91
N GLU A 132 -15.19 -13.35 8.18
CA GLU A 132 -14.76 -14.60 7.53
C GLU A 132 -14.47 -15.72 8.54
N GLU A 133 -13.90 -15.38 9.71
CA GLU A 133 -13.66 -16.36 10.78
C GLU A 133 -14.96 -16.87 11.40
N GLU A 134 -15.94 -16.01 11.62
CA GLU A 134 -17.25 -16.41 12.17
C GLU A 134 -18.00 -17.36 11.22
N GLU A 135 -17.92 -17.14 9.91
CA GLU A 135 -18.51 -18.05 8.91
C GLU A 135 -17.85 -19.42 8.88
N ILE A 136 -16.51 -19.48 9.10
CA ILE A 136 -15.75 -20.75 9.10
C ILE A 136 -15.88 -21.50 10.43
N GLN A 137 -16.01 -20.81 11.57
CA GLN A 137 -16.10 -21.39 12.91
C GLN A 137 -17.40 -22.17 13.16
N GLY A 138 -18.37 -22.15 12.26
CA GLY A 138 -19.53 -23.05 12.32
C GLY A 138 -19.14 -24.55 12.34
N GLU A 139 -17.91 -24.92 12.02
CA GLU A 139 -17.48 -26.32 11.88
C GLU A 139 -16.30 -26.76 12.78
N GLU A 140 -15.32 -25.92 13.15
CA GLU A 140 -14.23 -26.32 14.07
C GLU A 140 -13.59 -25.10 14.76
N GLY A 141 -13.79 -24.94 16.06
CA GLY A 141 -13.34 -23.82 16.89
C GLY A 141 -11.82 -23.62 16.97
N ARG A 142 -11.22 -23.03 15.97
CA ARG A 142 -9.84 -22.56 15.96
C ARG A 142 -9.83 -21.05 15.74
N SER A 143 -9.65 -20.30 16.82
CA SER A 143 -9.41 -18.85 16.73
C SER A 143 -8.10 -18.65 15.96
N THR A 144 -8.21 -18.11 14.75
CA THR A 144 -7.06 -17.65 13.99
C THR A 144 -6.79 -16.19 14.38
N LYS A 145 -5.55 -15.86 14.62
CA LYS A 145 -5.13 -14.49 14.96
C LYS A 145 -5.29 -13.59 13.73
N ASN A 146 -5.89 -12.41 13.91
CA ASN A 146 -6.01 -11.44 12.84
C ASN A 146 -4.64 -11.19 12.17
N ARG A 147 -4.63 -11.20 10.86
CA ARG A 147 -3.45 -10.91 10.05
C ARG A 147 -3.04 -9.44 10.15
N VAL A 148 -4.01 -8.55 10.34
CA VAL A 148 -3.79 -7.11 10.50
C VAL A 148 -3.80 -6.74 11.98
N VAL A 149 -2.77 -6.04 12.45
CA VAL A 149 -2.66 -5.50 13.81
C VAL A 149 -2.51 -3.98 13.74
N MET A 150 -3.33 -3.27 14.49
CA MET A 150 -3.19 -1.83 14.73
C MET A 150 -2.47 -1.62 16.06
N ALA A 151 -1.27 -1.05 16.00
CA ALA A 151 -0.49 -0.72 17.18
C ALA A 151 -0.92 0.63 17.78
N ASN A 152 -0.86 0.76 19.10
CA ASN A 152 -1.08 2.05 19.77
C ASN A 152 0.17 2.92 19.77
N ALA A 153 1.33 2.30 19.83
CA ALA A 153 2.61 3.02 19.84
C ALA A 153 2.97 3.53 18.44
N PHE A 154 3.76 4.59 18.41
CA PHE A 154 4.16 5.31 17.20
C PHE A 154 5.45 4.75 16.61
N GLU A 155 5.59 4.85 15.28
CA GLU A 155 6.82 4.55 14.55
C GLU A 155 7.41 3.17 14.91
N ALA A 156 8.71 3.11 15.16
CA ALA A 156 9.42 1.86 15.48
C ALA A 156 8.86 1.14 16.73
N ARG A 157 8.31 1.89 17.71
CA ARG A 157 7.68 1.29 18.89
C ARG A 157 6.39 0.56 18.50
N GLY A 158 5.60 1.12 17.57
CA GLY A 158 4.41 0.46 17.02
C GLY A 158 4.77 -0.82 16.29
N ILE A 159 5.87 -0.83 15.54
CA ILE A 159 6.36 -2.07 14.90
C ILE A 159 6.68 -3.14 15.94
N VAL A 160 7.40 -2.79 17.01
CA VAL A 160 7.74 -3.74 18.09
C VAL A 160 6.48 -4.26 18.80
N GLU A 161 5.50 -3.38 19.07
CA GLU A 161 4.20 -3.76 19.64
C GLU A 161 3.46 -4.77 18.75
N GLY A 162 3.34 -4.48 17.46
CA GLY A 162 2.68 -5.36 16.50
C GLY A 162 3.40 -6.72 16.32
N ILE A 163 4.73 -6.73 16.31
CA ILE A 163 5.50 -7.99 16.29
C ILE A 163 5.20 -8.82 17.53
N ARG A 164 5.12 -8.20 18.71
CA ARG A 164 4.75 -8.92 19.93
C ARG A 164 3.34 -9.49 19.85
N ALA A 165 2.40 -8.72 19.33
CA ALA A 165 1.03 -9.18 19.14
C ALA A 165 0.96 -10.38 18.17
N HIS A 166 1.74 -10.41 17.11
CA HIS A 166 1.75 -11.52 16.15
C HIS A 166 2.42 -12.79 16.69
N PHE A 167 3.53 -12.68 17.40
CA PHE A 167 4.39 -13.82 17.67
C PHE A 167 4.50 -14.22 19.16
N TYR A 168 4.07 -13.37 20.10
CA TYR A 168 4.33 -13.59 21.54
C TYR A 168 3.08 -13.42 22.43
N SER A 169 1.90 -13.19 21.87
CA SER A 169 0.63 -13.07 22.60
C SER A 169 -0.14 -14.39 22.58
#